data_162ff5aaf5bbbc9effc60f1b0b142837
#
_entry.id   162ff5aaf5bbbc9effc60f1b0b142837
#
_cell.length_a   1.000
_cell.length_b   1.000
_cell.length_c   1.000
_cell.angle_alpha   90.00
_cell.angle_beta   90.00
_cell.angle_gamma   90.00
#
_symmetry.space_group_name_H-M   'P 1'
#
loop_
_entity.id
_entity.type
_entity.pdbx_description
1 polymer ?
#
loop_
_entity_poly.entity_id
_entity_poly.type
_entity_poly.pdbx_seq_one_letter_code
_entity_poly.pdbx_strand_id
1 'polypeptide(L)'
;VSRRDPLARAWPLLGSRAPRIALAVMFGVLALGSALGLTAVSAWLITRAWEMPPVLHLTVAAVTVRALAISRGVLGYCERLASHDTALRAAATARERLFVRLATGPEDVVMRRSSGDLVSRVGAGVDELSDVVVRAVVPICVAAVLGVAAVVAIAVMSPAAAAVLAVCLLIAGVVAPALAARAASAAETVAVEHHAQRDNATMLALEHAPELRVSGRLDDVVAAAGDEQRRWGRAVDRAAAPAAVAAAVPIVAVGVSVLGAVLAGIALSHTAAPTTVAILMLLPLAAFEATGALPGAAVALTRGRIAAQRLLTLTEPAELGDRRPTVIPLHLEPGDRVAVVGPSGCGKTTLLMQTPGVFFAEDAHLFSTTVRDNLLVARGDATDDELRDALRLAGLGAWLDGLPQGLSTLLVGGAAAVSAGQRRRLLLARALVSAAPTVLLDEPTEHLDASDADQILTDLLTPGTLFSPQQTVVVATHHLPEGVPVTVVSPT
;
A
#
# COMPACT_ATOMS: atom_id res chain seq x y z
N VAL A 1 23.58 6.67 3.85
CA VAL A 1 22.09 6.66 3.70
C VAL A 1 21.51 7.60 4.73
N SER A 2 20.85 8.68 4.27
CA SER A 2 20.23 9.69 5.13
C SER A 2 19.17 9.04 6.03
N ARG A 3 19.34 9.12 7.35
CA ARG A 3 18.39 8.66 8.39
C ARG A 3 17.12 9.52 8.47
N ARG A 4 16.55 9.96 7.35
CA ARG A 4 15.28 10.68 7.36
C ARG A 4 14.14 9.71 7.60
N ASP A 5 13.16 10.12 8.42
CA ASP A 5 11.94 9.36 8.70
C ASP A 5 11.32 8.85 7.37
N PRO A 6 11.03 7.53 7.23
CA PRO A 6 10.43 6.95 6.03
C PRO A 6 9.15 7.67 5.60
N LEU A 7 8.35 8.14 6.57
CA LEU A 7 7.13 8.88 6.30
C LEU A 7 7.44 10.22 5.59
N ALA A 8 8.49 10.94 6.02
CA ALA A 8 8.89 12.18 5.38
C ALA A 8 9.41 11.96 3.95
N ARG A 9 10.05 10.80 3.68
CA ARG A 9 10.52 10.41 2.32
C ARG A 9 9.37 10.00 1.41
N ALA A 10 8.34 9.34 1.96
CA ALA A 10 7.15 8.92 1.20
C ALA A 10 6.11 10.05 1.03
N TRP A 11 6.18 11.10 1.86
CA TRP A 11 5.20 12.21 1.83
C TRP A 11 4.99 12.84 0.44
N PRO A 12 6.03 13.05 -0.39
CA PRO A 12 5.87 13.57 -1.76
C PRO A 12 4.97 12.70 -2.64
N LEU A 13 4.83 11.39 -2.36
CA LEU A 13 3.92 10.51 -3.12
C LEU A 13 2.46 10.98 -3.03
N LEU A 14 2.05 11.53 -1.86
CA LEU A 14 0.69 12.03 -1.64
C LEU A 14 0.39 13.36 -2.36
N GLY A 15 1.43 14.03 -2.88
CA GLY A 15 1.32 15.34 -3.49
C GLY A 15 1.13 16.48 -2.48
N SER A 16 1.25 17.73 -2.96
CA SER A 16 1.06 18.91 -2.10
C SER A 16 -0.42 19.13 -1.81
N ARG A 17 -0.83 18.97 -0.56
CA ARG A 17 -2.23 19.12 -0.10
C ARG A 17 -2.34 20.11 1.07
N ALA A 18 -1.30 20.89 1.36
CA ALA A 18 -1.23 21.80 2.51
C ALA A 18 -2.48 22.68 2.69
N PRO A 19 -3.03 23.37 1.66
CA PRO A 19 -4.21 24.23 1.85
C PRO A 19 -5.47 23.44 2.23
N ARG A 20 -5.62 22.20 1.73
CA ARG A 20 -6.78 21.34 2.08
C ARG A 20 -6.65 20.77 3.49
N ILE A 21 -5.44 20.41 3.91
CA ILE A 21 -5.15 19.98 5.28
C ILE A 21 -5.42 21.14 6.25
N ALA A 22 -4.97 22.34 5.91
CA ALA A 22 -5.24 23.54 6.71
C ALA A 22 -6.74 23.84 6.84
N LEU A 23 -7.51 23.65 5.77
CA LEU A 23 -8.97 23.78 5.79
C LEU A 23 -9.63 22.75 6.73
N ALA A 24 -9.20 21.47 6.67
CA ALA A 24 -9.70 20.43 7.56
C ALA A 24 -9.36 20.74 9.02
N VAL A 25 -8.12 21.16 9.30
CA VAL A 25 -7.69 21.59 10.64
C VAL A 25 -8.53 22.78 11.12
N MET A 26 -8.77 23.78 10.28
CA MET A 26 -9.60 24.92 10.63
C MET A 26 -11.02 24.50 11.02
N PHE A 27 -11.66 23.64 10.24
CA PHE A 27 -12.98 23.12 10.60
C PHE A 27 -12.96 22.31 11.90
N GLY A 28 -11.92 21.50 12.14
CA GLY A 28 -11.75 20.75 13.37
C GLY A 28 -11.57 21.66 14.60
N VAL A 29 -10.75 22.70 14.47
CA VAL A 29 -10.55 23.70 15.53
C VAL A 29 -11.85 24.45 15.81
N LEU A 30 -12.59 24.84 14.80
CA LEU A 30 -13.89 25.52 14.98
C LEU A 30 -14.95 24.59 15.56
N ALA A 31 -14.99 23.32 15.18
CA ALA A 31 -15.92 22.32 15.70
C ALA A 31 -15.70 22.07 17.19
N LEU A 32 -14.49 21.69 17.59
CA LEU A 32 -14.16 21.43 19.00
C LEU A 32 -14.02 22.73 19.80
N GLY A 33 -13.62 23.84 19.19
CA GLY A 33 -13.70 25.17 19.79
C GLY A 33 -15.13 25.57 20.13
N SER A 34 -16.10 25.22 19.27
CA SER A 34 -17.52 25.37 19.57
C SER A 34 -17.95 24.52 20.77
N ALA A 35 -17.41 23.31 20.94
CA ALA A 35 -17.67 22.47 22.12
C ALA A 35 -17.08 23.08 23.39
N LEU A 36 -15.86 23.61 23.32
CA LEU A 36 -15.23 24.32 24.44
C LEU A 36 -16.02 25.57 24.82
N GLY A 37 -16.42 26.39 23.84
CA GLY A 37 -17.27 27.57 24.04
C GLY A 37 -18.65 27.22 24.57
N LEU A 38 -19.26 26.13 24.08
CA LEU A 38 -20.53 25.61 24.57
C LEU A 38 -20.45 25.30 26.07
N THR A 39 -19.39 24.61 26.50
CA THR A 39 -19.20 24.29 27.94
C THR A 39 -19.03 25.55 28.76
N ALA A 40 -18.22 26.52 28.30
CA ALA A 40 -18.02 27.77 29.02
C ALA A 40 -19.31 28.60 29.14
N VAL A 41 -20.05 28.79 28.02
CA VAL A 41 -21.31 29.56 28.01
C VAL A 41 -22.39 28.84 28.79
N SER A 42 -22.45 27.50 28.74
CA SER A 42 -23.41 26.72 29.54
C SER A 42 -23.12 26.85 31.03
N ALA A 43 -21.87 26.76 31.47
CA ALA A 43 -21.45 26.96 32.84
C ALA A 43 -21.84 28.36 33.33
N TRP A 44 -21.55 29.39 32.52
CA TRP A 44 -21.95 30.77 32.81
C TRP A 44 -23.46 30.92 32.90
N LEU A 45 -24.22 30.37 31.95
CA LEU A 45 -25.67 30.46 31.89
C LEU A 45 -26.35 29.82 33.11
N ILE A 46 -25.91 28.61 33.50
CA ILE A 46 -26.47 27.88 34.64
C ILE A 46 -26.24 28.68 35.93
N THR A 47 -25.01 29.16 36.14
CA THR A 47 -24.65 29.91 37.34
C THR A 47 -25.38 31.26 37.38
N ARG A 48 -25.49 31.95 36.25
CA ARG A 48 -26.21 33.22 36.17
C ARG A 48 -27.70 33.05 36.36
N ALA A 49 -28.31 31.98 35.85
CA ALA A 49 -29.71 31.66 36.02
C ALA A 49 -30.08 31.41 37.50
N TRP A 50 -29.16 30.86 38.30
CA TRP A 50 -29.35 30.65 39.73
C TRP A 50 -29.50 31.97 40.51
N GLU A 51 -28.93 33.08 40.00
CA GLU A 51 -29.09 34.42 40.59
C GLU A 51 -30.45 35.05 40.28
N MET A 52 -31.36 34.35 39.57
CA MET A 52 -32.73 34.80 39.24
C MET A 52 -32.78 36.16 38.50
N PRO A 53 -31.93 36.43 37.47
CA PRO A 53 -32.02 37.68 36.74
C PRO A 53 -33.27 37.70 35.85
N PRO A 54 -33.65 38.88 35.31
CA PRO A 54 -34.72 38.98 34.31
C PRO A 54 -34.40 38.07 33.10
N VAL A 55 -35.41 37.31 32.64
CA VAL A 55 -35.27 36.29 31.57
C VAL A 55 -34.59 36.86 30.32
N LEU A 56 -34.80 38.13 30.01
CA LEU A 56 -34.23 38.79 28.84
C LEU A 56 -32.70 38.79 28.86
N HIS A 57 -32.07 38.84 30.05
CA HIS A 57 -30.61 38.80 30.19
C HIS A 57 -29.99 37.45 29.87
N LEU A 58 -30.79 36.37 29.92
CA LEU A 58 -30.34 35.01 29.61
C LEU A 58 -30.57 34.61 28.16
N THR A 59 -31.41 35.37 27.40
CA THR A 59 -31.85 35.01 26.04
C THR A 59 -30.66 34.90 25.07
N VAL A 60 -29.73 35.86 25.12
CA VAL A 60 -28.54 35.86 24.23
C VAL A 60 -27.68 34.64 24.50
N ALA A 61 -27.43 34.30 25.78
CA ALA A 61 -26.62 33.12 26.12
C ALA A 61 -27.34 31.83 25.72
N ALA A 62 -28.64 31.73 25.90
CA ALA A 62 -29.43 30.57 25.48
C ALA A 62 -29.38 30.35 23.94
N VAL A 63 -29.45 31.44 23.16
CA VAL A 63 -29.30 31.39 21.72
C VAL A 63 -27.86 30.99 21.33
N THR A 64 -26.85 31.54 22.03
CA THR A 64 -25.45 31.21 21.80
C THR A 64 -25.16 29.73 22.09
N VAL A 65 -25.71 29.16 23.15
CA VAL A 65 -25.61 27.72 23.46
C VAL A 65 -26.15 26.87 22.29
N ARG A 66 -27.33 27.23 21.77
CA ARG A 66 -27.93 26.53 20.62
C ARG A 66 -27.06 26.68 19.35
N ALA A 67 -26.59 27.90 19.08
CA ALA A 67 -25.72 28.16 17.93
C ALA A 67 -24.43 27.35 18.00
N LEU A 68 -23.76 27.31 19.17
CA LEU A 68 -22.54 26.55 19.37
C LEU A 68 -22.78 25.03 19.26
N ALA A 69 -23.89 24.52 19.76
CA ALA A 69 -24.26 23.12 19.65
C ALA A 69 -24.47 22.68 18.20
N ILE A 70 -25.18 23.52 17.41
CA ILE A 70 -25.37 23.27 15.96
C ILE A 70 -24.04 23.40 15.23
N SER A 71 -23.26 24.46 15.50
CA SER A 71 -21.96 24.70 14.87
C SER A 71 -20.99 23.54 15.09
N ARG A 72 -20.92 22.99 16.31
CA ARG A 72 -20.12 21.80 16.62
C ARG A 72 -20.44 20.63 15.66
N GLY A 73 -21.73 20.35 15.44
CA GLY A 73 -22.14 19.26 14.56
C GLY A 73 -21.85 19.53 13.09
N VAL A 74 -22.22 20.69 12.59
CA VAL A 74 -22.02 21.09 11.19
C VAL A 74 -20.53 21.19 10.85
N LEU A 75 -19.75 21.89 11.67
CA LEU A 75 -18.31 22.05 11.43
C LEU A 75 -17.55 20.72 11.55
N GLY A 76 -17.95 19.83 12.45
CA GLY A 76 -17.39 18.49 12.54
C GLY A 76 -17.75 17.61 11.34
N TYR A 77 -18.91 17.82 10.72
CA TYR A 77 -19.24 17.19 9.44
C TYR A 77 -18.37 17.74 8.30
N CYS A 78 -18.21 19.05 8.23
CA CYS A 78 -17.35 19.71 7.24
C CYS A 78 -15.87 19.27 7.37
N GLU A 79 -15.39 19.13 8.61
CA GLU A 79 -14.05 18.61 8.89
C GLU A 79 -13.87 17.20 8.31
N ARG A 80 -14.80 16.28 8.64
CA ARG A 80 -14.73 14.90 8.12
C ARG A 80 -14.79 14.87 6.59
N LEU A 81 -15.65 15.67 5.98
CA LEU A 81 -15.74 15.76 4.53
C LEU A 81 -14.44 16.27 3.90
N ALA A 82 -13.86 17.33 4.46
CA ALA A 82 -12.61 17.93 3.96
C ALA A 82 -11.40 17.01 4.17
N SER A 83 -11.29 16.35 5.32
CA SER A 83 -10.19 15.44 5.64
C SER A 83 -10.24 14.18 4.79
N HIS A 84 -11.41 13.54 4.63
CA HIS A 84 -11.56 12.34 3.80
C HIS A 84 -11.41 12.64 2.30
N ASP A 85 -11.96 13.74 1.76
CA ASP A 85 -11.72 14.15 0.37
C ASP A 85 -10.22 14.35 0.11
N THR A 86 -9.51 14.95 1.07
CA THR A 86 -8.07 15.16 0.96
C THR A 86 -7.30 13.84 0.93
N ALA A 87 -7.65 12.89 1.81
CA ALA A 87 -7.00 11.58 1.88
C ALA A 87 -7.27 10.73 0.63
N LEU A 88 -8.51 10.66 0.16
CA LEU A 88 -8.87 9.90 -1.04
C LEU A 88 -8.15 10.41 -2.29
N ARG A 89 -8.08 11.73 -2.45
CA ARG A 89 -7.31 12.33 -3.56
C ARG A 89 -5.81 12.12 -3.42
N ALA A 90 -5.29 12.10 -2.19
CA ALA A 90 -3.88 11.79 -1.93
C ALA A 90 -3.58 10.33 -2.28
N ALA A 91 -4.45 9.39 -1.88
CA ALA A 91 -4.35 7.99 -2.23
C ALA A 91 -4.38 7.75 -3.75
N ALA A 92 -5.32 8.38 -4.47
CA ALA A 92 -5.40 8.28 -5.93
C ALA A 92 -4.11 8.76 -6.61
N THR A 93 -3.58 9.93 -6.19
CA THR A 93 -2.31 10.46 -6.71
C THR A 93 -1.12 9.55 -6.38
N ALA A 94 -1.08 8.97 -5.18
CA ALA A 94 0.00 8.06 -4.79
C ALA A 94 -0.03 6.76 -5.60
N ARG A 95 -1.22 6.18 -5.84
CA ARG A 95 -1.38 4.99 -6.68
C ARG A 95 -0.94 5.23 -8.12
N GLU A 96 -1.36 6.36 -8.71
CA GLU A 96 -0.95 6.76 -10.06
C GLU A 96 0.58 6.86 -10.16
N ARG A 97 1.22 7.58 -9.24
CA ARG A 97 2.67 7.75 -9.23
C ARG A 97 3.43 6.45 -9.02
N LEU A 98 2.93 5.58 -8.14
CA LEU A 98 3.52 4.26 -7.92
C LEU A 98 3.38 3.38 -9.15
N PHE A 99 2.19 3.37 -9.77
CA PHE A 99 1.96 2.61 -11.00
C PHE A 99 2.91 3.04 -12.11
N VAL A 100 3.01 4.36 -12.38
CA VAL A 100 3.93 4.88 -13.39
C VAL A 100 5.39 4.49 -13.07
N ARG A 101 5.82 4.62 -11.81
CA ARG A 101 7.18 4.23 -11.41
C ARG A 101 7.45 2.74 -11.57
N LEU A 102 6.49 1.88 -11.26
CA LEU A 102 6.61 0.43 -11.46
C LEU A 102 6.61 0.06 -12.95
N ALA A 103 5.78 0.71 -13.76
CA ALA A 103 5.67 0.46 -15.18
C ALA A 103 6.89 0.95 -15.99
N THR A 104 7.57 2.01 -15.53
CA THR A 104 8.75 2.58 -16.19
C THR A 104 10.07 2.26 -15.49
N GLY A 105 9.99 1.58 -14.35
CA GLY A 105 11.16 1.21 -13.54
C GLY A 105 11.84 -0.07 -13.99
N PRO A 106 12.93 -0.46 -13.32
CA PRO A 106 13.62 -1.72 -13.61
C PRO A 106 12.69 -2.92 -13.40
N GLU A 107 12.68 -3.85 -14.35
CA GLU A 107 11.83 -5.06 -14.31
C GLU A 107 12.08 -5.94 -13.09
N ASP A 108 13.30 -5.99 -12.59
CA ASP A 108 13.71 -6.76 -11.41
C ASP A 108 12.86 -6.47 -10.16
N VAL A 109 12.38 -5.24 -10.02
CA VAL A 109 11.56 -4.82 -8.87
C VAL A 109 10.20 -5.52 -8.89
N VAL A 110 9.65 -5.72 -10.08
CA VAL A 110 8.35 -6.35 -10.30
C VAL A 110 8.49 -7.87 -10.36
N MET A 111 9.46 -8.39 -11.12
CA MET A 111 9.64 -9.83 -11.37
C MET A 111 9.99 -10.64 -10.11
N ARG A 112 10.69 -10.03 -9.14
CA ARG A 112 11.07 -10.73 -7.88
C ARG A 112 9.95 -10.76 -6.83
N ARG A 113 8.77 -10.21 -7.12
CA ARG A 113 7.67 -10.11 -6.16
C ARG A 113 6.43 -10.80 -6.69
N SER A 114 5.66 -11.40 -5.78
CA SER A 114 4.37 -11.96 -6.16
C SER A 114 3.37 -10.83 -6.49
N SER A 115 2.47 -11.10 -7.41
CA SER A 115 1.39 -10.17 -7.78
C SER A 115 0.56 -9.75 -6.56
N GLY A 116 0.32 -10.68 -5.61
CA GLY A 116 -0.40 -10.41 -4.37
C GLY A 116 0.32 -9.41 -3.46
N ASP A 117 1.67 -9.50 -3.33
CA ASP A 117 2.46 -8.53 -2.55
C ASP A 117 2.41 -7.13 -3.17
N LEU A 118 2.52 -7.03 -4.51
CA LEU A 118 2.43 -5.76 -5.22
C LEU A 118 1.05 -5.11 -5.06
N VAL A 119 -0.03 -5.89 -5.26
CA VAL A 119 -1.41 -5.41 -5.10
C VAL A 119 -1.67 -4.97 -3.66
N SER A 120 -1.22 -5.74 -2.67
CA SER A 120 -1.36 -5.40 -1.25
C SER A 120 -0.64 -4.09 -0.91
N ARG A 121 0.59 -3.89 -1.38
CA ARG A 121 1.36 -2.67 -1.12
C ARG A 121 0.77 -1.44 -1.79
N VAL A 122 0.39 -1.54 -3.07
CA VAL A 122 -0.22 -0.42 -3.82
C VAL A 122 -1.66 -0.15 -3.35
N GLY A 123 -2.38 -1.15 -2.89
CA GLY A 123 -3.69 -1.03 -2.27
C GLY A 123 -3.60 -0.57 -0.81
N ALA A 124 -3.57 -1.51 0.11
CA ALA A 124 -3.62 -1.26 1.56
C ALA A 124 -2.47 -0.36 2.06
N GLY A 125 -1.24 -0.51 1.52
CA GLY A 125 -0.11 0.32 1.92
C GLY A 125 -0.31 1.81 1.59
N VAL A 126 -0.92 2.14 0.45
CA VAL A 126 -1.25 3.53 0.10
C VAL A 126 -2.39 4.06 0.96
N ASP A 127 -3.38 3.22 1.29
CA ASP A 127 -4.48 3.62 2.17
C ASP A 127 -3.96 3.94 3.58
N GLU A 128 -3.10 3.10 4.16
CA GLU A 128 -2.44 3.37 5.44
C GLU A 128 -1.63 4.67 5.42
N LEU A 129 -0.92 4.96 4.33
CA LEU A 129 -0.16 6.20 4.18
C LEU A 129 -1.07 7.42 4.10
N SER A 130 -2.20 7.35 3.37
CA SER A 130 -3.16 8.44 3.25
C SER A 130 -3.97 8.67 4.54
N ASP A 131 -4.25 7.61 5.29
CA ASP A 131 -4.94 7.66 6.59
C ASP A 131 -4.15 8.50 7.62
N VAL A 132 -2.84 8.61 7.49
CA VAL A 132 -2.02 9.49 8.34
C VAL A 132 -2.53 10.93 8.33
N VAL A 133 -3.02 11.43 7.19
CA VAL A 133 -3.56 12.80 7.08
C VAL A 133 -4.78 12.96 7.97
N VAL A 134 -5.75 12.04 7.85
CA VAL A 134 -7.04 12.12 8.57
C VAL A 134 -6.89 11.76 10.04
N ARG A 135 -6.18 10.67 10.33
CA ARG A 135 -6.14 10.08 11.67
C ARG A 135 -4.99 10.58 12.55
N ALA A 136 -3.99 11.26 11.94
CA ALA A 136 -2.86 11.77 12.71
C ALA A 136 -2.66 13.28 12.53
N VAL A 137 -2.41 13.77 11.33
CA VAL A 137 -2.04 15.17 11.11
C VAL A 137 -3.15 16.11 11.57
N VAL A 138 -4.38 15.91 11.12
CA VAL A 138 -5.51 16.78 11.49
C VAL A 138 -5.80 16.75 13.00
N PRO A 139 -5.96 15.58 13.66
CA PRO A 139 -6.22 15.55 15.10
C PRO A 139 -5.08 16.14 15.96
N ILE A 140 -3.82 15.89 15.59
CA ILE A 140 -2.67 16.45 16.31
C ILE A 140 -2.67 17.98 16.25
N CYS A 141 -2.88 18.55 15.06
CA CYS A 141 -2.94 20.01 14.90
C CYS A 141 -4.10 20.62 15.68
N VAL A 142 -5.29 20.00 15.60
CA VAL A 142 -6.48 20.46 16.31
C VAL A 142 -6.26 20.41 17.83
N ALA A 143 -5.75 19.29 18.35
CA ALA A 143 -5.47 19.13 19.78
C ALA A 143 -4.42 20.12 20.30
N ALA A 144 -3.38 20.40 19.52
CA ALA A 144 -2.36 21.38 19.87
C ALA A 144 -2.95 22.80 19.99
N VAL A 145 -3.75 23.24 19.01
CA VAL A 145 -4.35 24.57 19.01
C VAL A 145 -5.33 24.71 20.17
N LEU A 146 -6.22 23.75 20.36
CA LEU A 146 -7.23 23.81 21.41
C LEU A 146 -6.65 23.61 22.81
N GLY A 147 -5.63 22.76 22.95
CA GLY A 147 -4.92 22.60 24.22
C GLY A 147 -4.29 23.91 24.67
N VAL A 148 -3.61 24.63 23.77
CA VAL A 148 -3.05 25.95 24.06
C VAL A 148 -4.16 26.96 24.40
N ALA A 149 -5.24 27.00 23.62
CA ALA A 149 -6.35 27.90 23.86
C ALA A 149 -7.02 27.65 25.22
N ALA A 150 -7.22 26.38 25.61
CA ALA A 150 -7.79 26.01 26.91
C ALA A 150 -6.89 26.40 28.08
N VAL A 151 -5.57 26.14 27.96
CA VAL A 151 -4.60 26.52 29.00
C VAL A 151 -4.57 28.05 29.17
N VAL A 152 -4.54 28.82 28.07
CA VAL A 152 -4.59 30.28 28.11
C VAL A 152 -5.89 30.77 28.75
N ALA A 153 -7.05 30.22 28.36
CA ALA A 153 -8.33 30.60 28.93
C ALA A 153 -8.41 30.37 30.47
N ILE A 154 -7.86 29.22 30.94
CA ILE A 154 -7.81 28.92 32.36
C ILE A 154 -6.74 29.75 33.10
N ALA A 155 -5.61 30.07 32.45
CA ALA A 155 -4.54 30.85 33.06
C ALA A 155 -4.99 32.28 33.43
N VAL A 156 -5.90 32.87 32.67
CA VAL A 156 -6.51 34.16 32.97
C VAL A 156 -7.36 34.12 34.29
N MET A 157 -7.94 32.95 34.61
CA MET A 157 -8.76 32.77 35.81
C MET A 157 -7.94 32.27 37.02
N SER A 158 -7.06 31.31 36.81
CA SER A 158 -6.20 30.68 37.81
C SER A 158 -4.92 30.10 37.19
N PRO A 159 -3.76 30.73 37.39
CA PRO A 159 -2.49 30.22 36.92
C PRO A 159 -2.16 28.81 37.47
N ALA A 160 -2.54 28.53 38.71
CA ALA A 160 -2.31 27.22 39.33
C ALA A 160 -3.13 26.11 38.66
N ALA A 161 -4.43 26.39 38.40
CA ALA A 161 -5.27 25.44 37.67
C ALA A 161 -4.80 25.24 36.21
N ALA A 162 -4.34 26.30 35.57
CA ALA A 162 -3.74 26.23 34.23
C ALA A 162 -2.47 25.36 34.19
N ALA A 163 -1.62 25.45 35.20
CA ALA A 163 -0.41 24.62 35.29
C ALA A 163 -0.78 23.14 35.44
N VAL A 164 -1.76 22.80 36.29
CA VAL A 164 -2.27 21.42 36.44
C VAL A 164 -2.86 20.93 35.10
N LEU A 165 -3.72 21.73 34.46
CA LEU A 165 -4.30 21.40 33.15
C LEU A 165 -3.20 21.16 32.12
N ALA A 166 -2.20 22.03 32.01
CA ALA A 166 -1.11 21.91 31.04
C ALA A 166 -0.32 20.62 31.23
N VAL A 167 0.04 20.28 32.49
CA VAL A 167 0.72 19.01 32.80
C VAL A 167 -0.15 17.80 32.40
N CYS A 168 -1.43 17.83 32.77
CA CYS A 168 -2.34 16.74 32.43
C CYS A 168 -2.58 16.60 30.92
N LEU A 169 -2.69 17.72 30.19
CA LEU A 169 -2.77 17.72 28.71
C LEU A 169 -1.48 17.22 28.07
N LEU A 170 -0.31 17.54 28.61
CA LEU A 170 0.98 17.00 28.14
C LEU A 170 1.06 15.48 28.38
N ILE A 171 0.63 15.00 29.54
CA ILE A 171 0.58 13.57 29.82
C ILE A 171 -0.37 12.85 28.83
N ALA A 172 -1.59 13.36 28.65
CA ALA A 172 -2.55 12.79 27.72
C ALA A 172 -2.13 12.93 26.25
N GLY A 173 -1.44 14.03 25.90
CA GLY A 173 -1.03 14.35 24.52
C GLY A 173 0.32 13.79 24.10
N VAL A 174 1.17 13.37 25.02
CA VAL A 174 2.53 12.85 24.72
C VAL A 174 2.71 11.43 25.26
N VAL A 175 2.45 11.22 26.55
CA VAL A 175 2.73 9.91 27.18
C VAL A 175 1.78 8.85 26.67
N ALA A 176 0.48 9.11 26.62
CA ALA A 176 -0.50 8.15 26.11
C ALA A 176 -0.26 7.79 24.63
N PRO A 177 -0.06 8.75 23.71
CA PRO A 177 0.32 8.45 22.33
C PRO A 177 1.63 7.68 22.19
N ALA A 178 2.66 8.00 23.00
CA ALA A 178 3.93 7.29 22.98
C ALA A 178 3.79 5.82 23.39
N LEU A 179 2.97 5.54 24.41
CA LEU A 179 2.64 4.17 24.83
C LEU A 179 1.83 3.44 23.75
N ALA A 180 0.86 4.13 23.13
CA ALA A 180 0.07 3.57 22.04
C ALA A 180 0.94 3.24 20.80
N ALA A 181 1.89 4.11 20.44
CA ALA A 181 2.84 3.86 19.35
C ALA A 181 3.72 2.64 19.62
N ARG A 182 4.23 2.50 20.86
CA ARG A 182 5.03 1.33 21.27
C ARG A 182 4.22 0.04 21.20
N ALA A 183 2.99 0.07 21.70
CA ALA A 183 2.08 -1.07 21.61
C ALA A 183 1.78 -1.44 20.15
N ALA A 184 1.54 -0.46 19.29
CA ALA A 184 1.28 -0.68 17.87
C ALA A 184 2.48 -1.29 17.15
N SER A 185 3.71 -0.81 17.42
CA SER A 185 4.91 -1.38 16.81
C SER A 185 5.17 -2.81 17.26
N ALA A 186 4.96 -3.12 18.53
CA ALA A 186 5.07 -4.50 19.05
C ALA A 186 4.02 -5.44 18.43
N ALA A 187 2.77 -4.98 18.31
CA ALA A 187 1.70 -5.74 17.68
C ALA A 187 1.97 -6.02 16.18
N GLU A 188 2.53 -5.04 15.46
CA GLU A 188 2.89 -5.20 14.03
C GLU A 188 4.03 -6.21 13.86
N THR A 189 5.04 -6.21 14.73
CA THR A 189 6.12 -7.21 14.71
C THR A 189 5.57 -8.62 14.87
N VAL A 190 4.68 -8.82 15.84
CA VAL A 190 3.99 -10.10 16.08
C VAL A 190 3.14 -10.48 14.86
N ALA A 191 2.42 -9.54 14.27
CA ALA A 191 1.58 -9.80 13.11
C ALA A 191 2.42 -10.26 11.90
N VAL A 192 3.52 -9.57 11.58
CA VAL A 192 4.39 -9.92 10.44
C VAL A 192 4.99 -11.32 10.61
N GLU A 193 5.45 -11.66 11.81
CA GLU A 193 6.08 -12.97 12.08
C GLU A 193 5.08 -14.12 11.94
N HIS A 194 3.87 -13.96 12.47
CA HIS A 194 2.88 -15.04 12.48
C HIS A 194 2.00 -15.10 11.21
N HIS A 195 1.77 -13.98 10.51
CA HIS A 195 0.97 -14.02 9.27
C HIS A 195 1.59 -14.91 8.20
N ALA A 196 2.90 -14.78 7.97
CA ALA A 196 3.59 -15.59 6.97
C ALA A 196 3.53 -17.11 7.29
N GLN A 197 3.71 -17.48 8.56
CA GLN A 197 3.67 -18.88 8.98
C GLN A 197 2.27 -19.47 8.88
N ARG A 198 1.26 -18.72 9.33
CA ARG A 198 -0.15 -19.12 9.26
C ARG A 198 -0.63 -19.25 7.81
N ASP A 199 -0.33 -18.27 6.98
CA ASP A 199 -0.79 -18.24 5.59
C ASP A 199 -0.12 -19.37 4.80
N ASN A 200 1.16 -19.64 5.02
CA ASN A 200 1.86 -20.78 4.42
C ASN A 200 1.25 -22.13 4.85
N ALA A 201 0.94 -22.33 6.14
CA ALA A 201 0.33 -23.56 6.61
C ALA A 201 -1.10 -23.76 6.03
N THR A 202 -1.86 -22.66 5.91
CA THR A 202 -3.20 -22.69 5.34
C THR A 202 -3.17 -22.97 3.84
N MET A 203 -2.27 -22.31 3.10
CA MET A 203 -2.08 -22.54 1.66
C MET A 203 -1.62 -23.97 1.40
N LEU A 204 -0.67 -24.49 2.18
CA LEU A 204 -0.23 -25.89 2.09
C LEU A 204 -1.41 -26.85 2.24
N ALA A 205 -2.26 -26.63 3.25
CA ALA A 205 -3.43 -27.46 3.49
C ALA A 205 -4.47 -27.41 2.36
N LEU A 206 -4.64 -26.23 1.72
CA LEU A 206 -5.63 -26.03 0.65
C LEU A 206 -5.13 -26.52 -0.71
N GLU A 207 -3.91 -26.15 -1.09
CA GLU A 207 -3.33 -26.46 -2.40
C GLU A 207 -2.97 -27.95 -2.54
N HIS A 208 -2.50 -28.57 -1.44
CA HIS A 208 -2.08 -29.98 -1.43
C HIS A 208 -3.02 -30.89 -0.64
N ALA A 209 -4.30 -30.49 -0.48
CA ALA A 209 -5.29 -31.29 0.26
C ALA A 209 -5.44 -32.73 -0.26
N PRO A 210 -5.46 -33.00 -1.59
CA PRO A 210 -5.54 -34.37 -2.11
C PRO A 210 -4.35 -35.23 -1.71
N GLU A 211 -3.12 -34.71 -1.88
CA GLU A 211 -1.87 -35.40 -1.55
C GLU A 211 -1.75 -35.64 -0.05
N LEU A 212 -2.12 -34.64 0.77
CA LEU A 212 -2.11 -34.74 2.22
C LEU A 212 -3.12 -35.77 2.74
N ARG A 213 -4.28 -35.94 2.07
CA ARG A 213 -5.26 -36.98 2.37
C ARG A 213 -4.72 -38.36 2.08
N VAL A 214 -4.14 -38.56 0.90
CA VAL A 214 -3.57 -39.84 0.47
C VAL A 214 -2.43 -40.23 1.38
N SER A 215 -1.61 -39.28 1.83
CA SER A 215 -0.50 -39.51 2.75
C SER A 215 -0.93 -39.62 4.23
N GLY A 216 -2.19 -39.42 4.58
CA GLY A 216 -2.72 -39.42 5.95
C GLY A 216 -2.22 -38.26 6.84
N ARG A 217 -1.67 -37.20 6.26
CA ARG A 217 -1.05 -36.08 7.00
C ARG A 217 -1.91 -34.80 7.06
N LEU A 218 -3.11 -34.80 6.47
CA LEU A 218 -3.97 -33.61 6.44
C LEU A 218 -4.33 -33.13 7.84
N ASP A 219 -4.71 -34.04 8.73
CA ASP A 219 -5.11 -33.71 10.11
C ASP A 219 -3.93 -33.11 10.91
N ASP A 220 -2.71 -33.60 10.70
CA ASP A 220 -1.51 -33.05 11.34
C ASP A 220 -1.22 -31.62 10.88
N VAL A 221 -1.37 -31.35 9.57
CA VAL A 221 -1.17 -30.00 9.00
C VAL A 221 -2.23 -29.03 9.50
N VAL A 222 -3.49 -29.47 9.56
CA VAL A 222 -4.59 -28.63 10.10
C VAL A 222 -4.39 -28.40 11.60
N ALA A 223 -3.97 -29.39 12.37
CA ALA A 223 -3.67 -29.23 13.78
C ALA A 223 -2.51 -28.26 14.01
N ALA A 224 -1.43 -28.37 13.23
CA ALA A 224 -0.30 -27.43 13.28
C ALA A 224 -0.70 -25.99 12.95
N ALA A 225 -1.53 -25.77 11.93
CA ALA A 225 -2.09 -24.45 11.61
C ALA A 225 -2.95 -23.90 12.76
N GLY A 226 -3.74 -24.76 13.42
CA GLY A 226 -4.53 -24.42 14.61
C GLY A 226 -3.67 -24.04 15.81
N ASP A 227 -2.54 -24.72 16.02
CA ASP A 227 -1.59 -24.39 17.08
C ASP A 227 -0.91 -23.04 16.84
N GLU A 228 -0.53 -22.76 15.62
CA GLU A 228 0.04 -21.47 15.24
C GLU A 228 -0.96 -20.33 15.44
N GLN A 229 -2.22 -20.52 15.05
CA GLN A 229 -3.29 -19.59 15.31
C GLN A 229 -3.46 -19.30 16.82
N ARG A 230 -3.36 -20.33 17.68
CA ARG A 230 -3.42 -20.18 19.14
C ARG A 230 -2.20 -19.44 19.71
N ARG A 231 -1.00 -19.65 19.15
CA ARG A 231 0.21 -18.91 19.53
C ARG A 231 0.08 -17.44 19.18
N TRP A 232 -0.36 -17.14 17.95
CA TRP A 232 -0.63 -15.78 17.51
C TRP A 232 -1.65 -15.07 18.41
N GLY A 233 -2.80 -15.71 18.72
CA GLY A 233 -3.80 -15.15 19.63
C GLY A 233 -3.22 -14.75 20.98
N ARG A 234 -2.43 -15.64 21.61
CA ARG A 234 -1.75 -15.34 22.88
C ARG A 234 -0.70 -14.23 22.78
N ALA A 235 -0.04 -14.09 21.65
CA ALA A 235 0.92 -13.00 21.41
C ALA A 235 0.19 -11.64 21.25
N VAL A 236 -0.94 -11.62 20.53
CA VAL A 236 -1.80 -10.45 20.39
C VAL A 236 -2.36 -10.01 21.74
N ASP A 237 -2.87 -10.95 22.55
CA ASP A 237 -3.41 -10.65 23.89
C ASP A 237 -2.33 -10.02 24.81
N ARG A 238 -1.09 -10.53 24.77
CA ARG A 238 0.02 -9.92 25.50
C ARG A 238 0.38 -8.53 25.02
N ALA A 239 0.32 -8.29 23.69
CA ALA A 239 0.59 -6.99 23.11
C ALA A 239 -0.56 -5.98 23.36
N ALA A 240 -1.76 -6.44 23.70
CA ALA A 240 -2.92 -5.58 24.00
C ALA A 240 -2.80 -4.85 25.35
N ALA A 241 -2.10 -5.42 26.35
CA ALA A 241 -1.99 -4.80 27.67
C ALA A 241 -1.39 -3.38 27.67
N PRO A 242 -0.26 -3.10 26.96
CA PRO A 242 0.24 -1.72 26.85
C PRO A 242 -0.72 -0.76 26.14
N ALA A 243 -1.51 -1.25 25.18
CA ALA A 243 -2.51 -0.46 24.49
C ALA A 243 -3.66 -0.08 25.43
N ALA A 244 -4.09 -0.99 26.31
CA ALA A 244 -5.11 -0.72 27.33
C ALA A 244 -4.65 0.35 28.34
N VAL A 245 -3.37 0.28 28.77
CA VAL A 245 -2.78 1.31 29.63
C VAL A 245 -2.75 2.65 28.91
N ALA A 246 -2.33 2.69 27.63
CA ALA A 246 -2.31 3.91 26.82
C ALA A 246 -3.72 4.55 26.72
N ALA A 247 -4.76 3.74 26.61
CA ALA A 247 -6.16 4.22 26.59
C ALA A 247 -6.65 4.75 27.95
N ALA A 248 -6.15 4.23 29.06
CA ALA A 248 -6.53 4.66 30.39
C ALA A 248 -5.89 6.00 30.82
N VAL A 249 -4.66 6.30 30.35
CA VAL A 249 -3.90 7.51 30.73
C VAL A 249 -4.69 8.80 30.51
N PRO A 250 -5.34 9.07 29.36
CA PRO A 250 -6.14 10.29 29.18
C PRO A 250 -7.28 10.41 30.18
N ILE A 251 -7.94 9.31 30.53
CA ILE A 251 -9.08 9.29 31.48
C ILE A 251 -8.61 9.71 32.87
N VAL A 252 -7.46 9.16 33.32
CA VAL A 252 -6.86 9.55 34.60
C VAL A 252 -6.44 11.02 34.57
N ALA A 253 -5.83 11.48 33.47
CA ALA A 253 -5.40 12.87 33.32
C ALA A 253 -6.59 13.85 33.37
N VAL A 254 -7.72 13.51 32.74
CA VAL A 254 -8.98 14.27 32.88
C VAL A 254 -9.40 14.36 34.35
N GLY A 255 -9.48 13.22 35.05
CA GLY A 255 -9.89 13.17 36.46
C GLY A 255 -9.03 14.04 37.37
N VAL A 256 -7.70 13.95 37.22
CA VAL A 256 -6.74 14.76 37.99
C VAL A 256 -6.91 16.25 37.66
N SER A 257 -7.07 16.60 36.39
CA SER A 257 -7.24 18.00 35.97
C SER A 257 -8.53 18.60 36.47
N VAL A 258 -9.64 17.87 36.41
CA VAL A 258 -10.94 18.31 36.94
C VAL A 258 -10.87 18.49 38.46
N LEU A 259 -10.27 17.54 39.19
CA LEU A 259 -10.05 17.64 40.62
C LEU A 259 -9.23 18.89 40.99
N GLY A 260 -8.12 19.14 40.27
CA GLY A 260 -7.32 20.34 40.45
C GLY A 260 -8.09 21.63 40.19
N ALA A 261 -8.95 21.66 39.17
CA ALA A 261 -9.79 22.80 38.87
C ALA A 261 -10.90 23.03 39.92
N VAL A 262 -11.47 21.95 40.46
CA VAL A 262 -12.45 22.04 41.58
C VAL A 262 -11.76 22.59 42.84
N LEU A 263 -10.59 22.10 43.21
CA LEU A 263 -9.83 22.60 44.36
C LEU A 263 -9.47 24.08 44.19
N ALA A 264 -9.03 24.48 43.01
CA ALA A 264 -8.75 25.89 42.68
C ALA A 264 -10.02 26.74 42.72
N GLY A 265 -11.14 26.21 42.23
CA GLY A 265 -12.46 26.89 42.29
C GLY A 265 -12.96 27.09 43.72
N ILE A 266 -12.80 26.08 44.58
CA ILE A 266 -13.14 26.20 46.02
C ILE A 266 -12.27 27.29 46.66
N ALA A 267 -10.98 27.32 46.41
CA ALA A 267 -10.07 28.33 46.94
C ALA A 267 -10.43 29.76 46.46
N LEU A 268 -10.93 29.89 45.23
CA LEU A 268 -11.32 31.18 44.63
C LEU A 268 -12.78 31.55 44.91
N SER A 269 -13.60 30.70 45.56
CA SER A 269 -15.05 30.90 45.74
C SER A 269 -15.41 32.16 46.51
N HIS A 270 -14.52 32.66 47.36
CA HIS A 270 -14.70 33.88 48.15
C HIS A 270 -14.20 35.17 47.49
N THR A 271 -13.41 35.04 46.39
CA THR A 271 -12.74 36.19 45.75
C THR A 271 -13.15 36.39 44.30
N ALA A 272 -13.60 35.35 43.60
CA ALA A 272 -13.99 35.40 42.22
C ALA A 272 -15.52 35.32 42.04
N ALA A 273 -16.04 35.85 40.93
CA ALA A 273 -17.43 35.75 40.58
C ALA A 273 -17.86 34.28 40.43
N PRO A 274 -19.07 33.89 40.88
CA PRO A 274 -19.59 32.51 40.80
C PRO A 274 -19.54 31.95 39.37
N THR A 275 -19.79 32.76 38.36
CA THR A 275 -19.72 32.40 36.93
C THR A 275 -18.31 32.02 36.50
N THR A 276 -17.28 32.73 36.99
CA THR A 276 -15.88 32.42 36.72
C THR A 276 -15.47 31.09 37.36
N VAL A 277 -15.88 30.87 38.60
CA VAL A 277 -15.64 29.61 39.31
C VAL A 277 -16.27 28.42 38.59
N ALA A 278 -17.50 28.56 38.12
CA ALA A 278 -18.19 27.51 37.37
C ALA A 278 -17.50 27.19 36.05
N ILE A 279 -17.07 28.19 35.30
CA ILE A 279 -16.31 27.99 34.06
C ILE A 279 -14.97 27.29 34.36
N LEU A 280 -14.24 27.74 35.38
CA LEU A 280 -12.96 27.16 35.81
C LEU A 280 -13.09 25.67 36.12
N MET A 281 -14.18 25.27 36.82
CA MET A 281 -14.40 23.87 37.21
C MET A 281 -14.80 22.96 36.02
N LEU A 282 -15.55 23.47 35.05
CA LEU A 282 -16.13 22.66 33.97
C LEU A 282 -15.30 22.67 32.66
N LEU A 283 -14.55 23.75 32.39
CA LEU A 283 -13.81 23.91 31.16
C LEU A 283 -12.74 22.83 30.91
N PRO A 284 -11.99 22.34 31.93
CA PRO A 284 -11.04 21.25 31.76
C PRO A 284 -11.64 20.00 31.15
N LEU A 285 -12.88 19.66 31.51
CA LEU A 285 -13.56 18.49 30.96
C LEU A 285 -13.67 18.57 29.41
N ALA A 286 -14.05 19.73 28.88
CA ALA A 286 -14.14 19.95 27.44
C ALA A 286 -12.76 20.07 26.76
N ALA A 287 -11.74 20.56 27.49
CA ALA A 287 -10.39 20.71 26.95
C ALA A 287 -9.76 19.37 26.53
N PHE A 288 -10.09 18.28 27.20
CA PHE A 288 -9.57 16.96 26.88
C PHE A 288 -10.27 16.27 25.70
N GLU A 289 -11.37 16.79 25.20
CA GLU A 289 -12.09 16.17 24.08
C GLU A 289 -11.19 16.00 22.85
N ALA A 290 -10.34 17.00 22.57
CA ALA A 290 -9.39 16.93 21.46
C ALA A 290 -8.26 15.90 21.66
N THR A 291 -7.91 15.56 22.91
CA THR A 291 -6.83 14.61 23.21
C THR A 291 -7.25 13.16 23.01
N GLY A 292 -8.54 12.87 23.03
CA GLY A 292 -9.05 11.49 22.86
C GLY A 292 -8.65 10.82 21.56
N ALA A 293 -8.41 11.58 20.50
CA ALA A 293 -7.95 11.06 19.21
C ALA A 293 -6.44 10.79 19.14
N LEU A 294 -5.62 11.33 20.06
CA LEU A 294 -4.16 11.31 19.97
C LEU A 294 -3.51 9.91 20.09
N PRO A 295 -3.99 9.00 20.95
CA PRO A 295 -3.48 7.63 20.95
C PRO A 295 -3.68 6.93 19.60
N GLY A 296 -4.86 7.08 18.99
CA GLY A 296 -5.16 6.59 17.64
C GLY A 296 -4.30 7.26 16.58
N ALA A 297 -4.00 8.55 16.71
CA ALA A 297 -3.11 9.28 15.82
C ALA A 297 -1.68 8.71 15.85
N ALA A 298 -1.17 8.37 17.03
CA ALA A 298 0.15 7.75 17.18
C ALA A 298 0.23 6.34 16.53
N VAL A 299 -0.84 5.56 16.67
CA VAL A 299 -0.96 4.26 15.97
C VAL A 299 -0.96 4.46 14.46
N ALA A 300 -1.75 5.42 13.94
CA ALA A 300 -1.79 5.74 12.51
C ALA A 300 -0.43 6.21 11.97
N LEU A 301 0.31 7.04 12.72
CA LEU A 301 1.68 7.45 12.38
C LEU A 301 2.62 6.25 12.32
N THR A 302 2.53 5.32 13.27
CA THR A 302 3.38 4.12 13.32
C THR A 302 3.11 3.22 12.10
N ARG A 303 1.84 2.93 11.81
CA ARG A 303 1.44 2.14 10.63
C ARG A 303 1.83 2.85 9.33
N GLY A 304 1.59 4.15 9.24
CA GLY A 304 1.98 4.95 8.08
C GLY A 304 3.51 4.95 7.83
N ARG A 305 4.35 4.94 8.89
CA ARG A 305 5.81 4.78 8.75
C ARG A 305 6.20 3.41 8.19
N ILE A 306 5.56 2.36 8.68
CA ILE A 306 5.80 0.99 8.19
C ILE A 306 5.35 0.86 6.73
N ALA A 307 4.16 1.36 6.40
CA ALA A 307 3.65 1.39 5.03
C ALA A 307 4.56 2.21 4.10
N ALA A 308 4.99 3.40 4.55
CA ALA A 308 5.95 4.24 3.83
C ALA A 308 7.26 3.50 3.53
N GLN A 309 7.82 2.79 4.52
CA GLN A 309 9.03 2.00 4.33
C GLN A 309 8.83 0.88 3.29
N ARG A 310 7.71 0.16 3.36
CA ARG A 310 7.36 -0.89 2.39
C ARG A 310 7.16 -0.32 0.96
N LEU A 311 6.56 0.86 0.84
CA LEU A 311 6.36 1.53 -0.45
C LEU A 311 7.67 2.06 -1.04
N LEU A 312 8.57 2.59 -0.22
CA LEU A 312 9.87 3.09 -0.65
C LEU A 312 10.73 1.97 -1.24
N THR A 313 10.63 0.73 -0.72
CA THR A 313 11.33 -0.42 -1.33
C THR A 313 10.83 -0.80 -2.74
N LEU A 314 9.70 -0.24 -3.18
CA LEU A 314 9.21 -0.38 -4.57
C LEU A 314 9.75 0.73 -5.48
N THR A 315 10.15 1.87 -4.91
CA THR A 315 10.48 3.08 -5.68
C THR A 315 11.98 3.42 -5.65
N GLU A 316 12.72 2.82 -4.75
CA GLU A 316 14.17 3.00 -4.67
C GLU A 316 14.84 1.85 -5.41
N PRO A 317 15.84 2.16 -6.26
CA PRO A 317 16.69 1.11 -6.81
C PRO A 317 17.20 0.28 -5.62
N ALA A 318 17.00 -1.02 -5.68
CA ALA A 318 17.66 -1.88 -4.72
C ALA A 318 19.16 -1.53 -4.79
N GLU A 319 19.77 -1.18 -3.65
CA GLU A 319 21.23 -1.19 -3.49
C GLU A 319 21.72 -2.68 -3.53
N LEU A 320 21.17 -3.45 -4.41
CA LEU A 320 21.75 -4.70 -4.86
C LEU A 320 22.94 -4.25 -5.67
N GLY A 321 24.10 -4.30 -5.00
CA GLY A 321 25.35 -4.11 -5.69
C GLY A 321 25.24 -4.80 -7.03
N ASP A 322 25.57 -4.07 -8.06
CA ASP A 322 25.53 -4.44 -9.47
C ASP A 322 26.46 -5.64 -9.70
N ARG A 323 26.08 -6.80 -9.16
CA ARG A 323 26.71 -8.11 -9.36
C ARG A 323 25.94 -8.90 -10.43
N ARG A 324 25.38 -8.20 -11.41
CA ARG A 324 25.15 -8.86 -12.68
C ARG A 324 26.53 -9.14 -13.23
N PRO A 325 26.88 -10.40 -13.53
CA PRO A 325 28.11 -10.67 -14.24
C PRO A 325 28.08 -9.78 -15.47
N THR A 326 29.12 -8.98 -15.66
CA THR A 326 29.26 -8.13 -16.85
C THR A 326 29.54 -9.06 -18.01
N VAL A 327 28.48 -9.48 -18.67
CA VAL A 327 28.59 -10.27 -19.91
C VAL A 327 28.73 -9.25 -21.04
N ILE A 328 29.66 -9.48 -21.94
CA ILE A 328 29.83 -8.62 -23.13
C ILE A 328 28.63 -8.85 -24.05
N PRO A 329 27.82 -7.82 -24.36
CA PRO A 329 26.68 -7.97 -25.27
C PRO A 329 27.12 -8.52 -26.62
N LEU A 330 26.23 -9.26 -27.29
CA LEU A 330 26.48 -9.73 -28.64
C LEU A 330 26.57 -8.54 -29.59
N HIS A 331 27.58 -8.57 -30.44
CA HIS A 331 27.66 -7.65 -31.58
C HIS A 331 26.87 -8.26 -32.74
N LEU A 332 25.78 -7.62 -33.13
CA LEU A 332 24.81 -8.13 -34.08
C LEU A 332 24.71 -7.19 -35.28
N GLU A 333 24.73 -7.76 -36.49
CA GLU A 333 24.41 -7.04 -37.71
C GLU A 333 22.96 -7.30 -38.16
N PRO A 334 22.35 -6.38 -38.93
CA PRO A 334 20.99 -6.60 -39.47
C PRO A 334 20.93 -7.88 -40.31
N GLY A 335 19.99 -8.76 -39.97
CA GLY A 335 19.78 -10.03 -40.65
C GLY A 335 20.55 -11.23 -40.06
N ASP A 336 21.34 -11.01 -39.02
CA ASP A 336 22.07 -12.09 -38.33
C ASP A 336 21.12 -13.16 -37.77
N ARG A 337 21.62 -14.42 -37.85
CA ARG A 337 21.04 -15.58 -37.19
C ARG A 337 22.04 -16.13 -36.20
N VAL A 338 21.76 -16.06 -34.92
CA VAL A 338 22.68 -16.45 -33.85
C VAL A 338 22.02 -17.45 -32.92
N ALA A 339 22.68 -18.57 -32.64
CA ALA A 339 22.30 -19.50 -31.62
C ALA A 339 23.22 -19.38 -30.40
N VAL A 340 22.68 -19.12 -29.23
CA VAL A 340 23.38 -19.12 -27.95
C VAL A 340 23.16 -20.48 -27.31
N VAL A 341 24.18 -21.34 -27.32
CA VAL A 341 24.06 -22.73 -26.88
C VAL A 341 24.87 -22.97 -25.61
N GLY A 342 24.27 -23.62 -24.64
CA GLY A 342 24.94 -23.96 -23.39
C GLY A 342 24.04 -24.61 -22.36
N PRO A 343 24.59 -25.22 -21.30
CA PRO A 343 23.81 -25.85 -20.24
C PRO A 343 22.96 -24.82 -19.45
N SER A 344 22.00 -25.32 -18.67
CA SER A 344 21.22 -24.44 -17.80
C SER A 344 22.10 -23.73 -16.78
N GLY A 345 21.83 -22.44 -16.55
CA GLY A 345 22.59 -21.62 -15.60
C GLY A 345 23.92 -21.04 -16.12
N CYS A 346 24.34 -21.32 -17.37
CA CYS A 346 25.59 -20.76 -17.94
C CYS A 346 25.51 -19.27 -18.31
N GLY A 347 24.36 -18.62 -18.14
CA GLY A 347 24.21 -17.18 -18.37
C GLY A 347 23.56 -16.78 -19.71
N LYS A 348 22.94 -17.71 -20.46
CA LYS A 348 22.28 -17.43 -21.76
C LYS A 348 21.25 -16.30 -21.63
N THR A 349 20.30 -16.40 -20.68
CA THR A 349 19.28 -15.38 -20.41
C THR A 349 19.92 -14.03 -20.09
N THR A 350 20.97 -14.02 -19.26
CA THR A 350 21.68 -12.79 -18.89
C THR A 350 22.34 -12.13 -20.10
N LEU A 351 22.95 -12.94 -21.01
CA LEU A 351 23.52 -12.45 -22.24
C LEU A 351 22.47 -11.82 -23.15
N LEU A 352 21.31 -12.50 -23.33
CA LEU A 352 20.22 -11.96 -24.13
C LEU A 352 19.69 -10.64 -23.54
N MET A 353 19.46 -10.59 -22.23
CA MET A 353 18.96 -9.37 -21.56
C MET A 353 19.92 -8.17 -21.66
N GLN A 354 21.22 -8.39 -21.85
CA GLN A 354 22.22 -7.32 -22.02
C GLN A 354 22.46 -6.96 -23.50
N THR A 355 21.97 -7.78 -24.43
CA THR A 355 22.07 -7.55 -25.85
C THR A 355 20.94 -6.62 -26.32
N PRO A 356 21.22 -5.59 -27.14
CA PRO A 356 20.21 -4.71 -27.70
C PRO A 356 19.19 -5.46 -28.56
N GLY A 357 17.91 -5.35 -28.27
CA GLY A 357 16.82 -6.01 -28.99
C GLY A 357 15.55 -6.18 -28.15
N VAL A 358 14.50 -6.77 -28.72
CA VAL A 358 13.28 -7.11 -28.00
C VAL A 358 13.40 -8.53 -27.45
N PHE A 359 13.45 -8.63 -26.14
CA PHE A 359 13.64 -9.89 -25.44
C PHE A 359 12.29 -10.58 -25.14
N PHE A 360 12.19 -11.85 -25.50
CA PHE A 360 11.06 -12.73 -25.22
C PHE A 360 11.52 -13.84 -24.27
N ALA A 361 11.12 -13.69 -23.00
CA ALA A 361 11.49 -14.62 -21.94
C ALA A 361 10.79 -15.98 -22.12
N GLU A 362 11.46 -17.03 -21.66
CA GLU A 362 10.93 -18.38 -21.59
C GLU A 362 9.61 -18.45 -20.81
N ASP A 363 9.53 -17.78 -19.66
CA ASP A 363 8.42 -17.80 -18.72
C ASP A 363 7.47 -16.61 -18.90
N ALA A 364 7.49 -15.93 -20.06
CA ALA A 364 6.66 -14.75 -20.32
C ALA A 364 5.20 -15.00 -19.96
N HIS A 365 4.58 -14.00 -19.33
CA HIS A 365 3.24 -14.09 -18.77
C HIS A 365 2.16 -14.14 -19.86
N LEU A 366 1.18 -15.08 -19.73
CA LEU A 366 -0.07 -15.07 -20.46
C LEU A 366 -1.18 -14.47 -19.57
N PHE A 367 -1.79 -13.41 -20.05
CA PHE A 367 -2.83 -12.70 -19.32
C PHE A 367 -4.18 -13.43 -19.39
N SER A 368 -4.96 -13.33 -18.32
CA SER A 368 -6.35 -13.81 -18.28
C SER A 368 -7.26 -12.84 -19.06
N THR A 369 -7.04 -12.79 -20.36
CA THR A 369 -7.78 -11.97 -21.34
C THR A 369 -7.92 -12.74 -22.65
N THR A 370 -8.33 -12.10 -23.75
CA THR A 370 -8.51 -12.75 -25.04
C THR A 370 -7.18 -13.21 -25.67
N VAL A 371 -7.25 -14.15 -26.60
CA VAL A 371 -6.09 -14.53 -27.45
C VAL A 371 -5.53 -13.30 -28.15
N ARG A 372 -6.44 -12.46 -28.73
CA ARG A 372 -6.09 -11.19 -29.38
C ARG A 372 -5.26 -10.30 -28.47
N ASP A 373 -5.76 -9.98 -27.27
CA ASP A 373 -5.08 -9.06 -26.36
C ASP A 373 -3.71 -9.59 -25.93
N ASN A 374 -3.58 -10.91 -25.76
CA ASN A 374 -2.31 -11.55 -25.45
C ASN A 374 -1.26 -11.35 -26.57
N LEU A 375 -1.66 -11.27 -27.81
CA LEU A 375 -0.74 -10.98 -28.94
C LEU A 375 -0.48 -9.49 -29.10
N LEU A 376 -1.50 -8.64 -28.90
CA LEU A 376 -1.39 -7.18 -29.00
C LEU A 376 -0.44 -6.58 -27.96
N VAL A 377 -0.06 -7.32 -26.92
CA VAL A 377 1.01 -6.92 -25.97
C VAL A 377 2.33 -6.60 -26.70
N ALA A 378 2.64 -7.33 -27.77
CA ALA A 378 3.88 -7.12 -28.52
C ALA A 378 3.78 -5.94 -29.50
N ARG A 379 2.60 -5.75 -30.13
CA ARG A 379 2.32 -4.66 -31.05
C ARG A 379 0.83 -4.32 -31.05
N GLY A 380 0.49 -3.18 -30.46
CA GLY A 380 -0.90 -2.81 -30.19
C GLY A 380 -1.74 -2.45 -31.43
N ASP A 381 -1.12 -2.15 -32.56
CA ASP A 381 -1.74 -1.79 -33.85
C ASP A 381 -1.80 -2.95 -34.85
N ALA A 382 -1.43 -4.17 -34.45
CA ALA A 382 -1.50 -5.34 -35.33
C ALA A 382 -2.96 -5.68 -35.68
N THR A 383 -3.18 -5.95 -36.98
CA THR A 383 -4.50 -6.32 -37.48
C THR A 383 -4.85 -7.78 -37.13
N ASP A 384 -6.15 -8.11 -37.12
CA ASP A 384 -6.61 -9.47 -36.86
C ASP A 384 -6.03 -10.50 -37.86
N ASP A 385 -5.77 -10.10 -39.08
CA ASP A 385 -5.17 -10.99 -40.09
C ASP A 385 -3.70 -11.26 -39.81
N GLU A 386 -2.92 -10.24 -39.41
CA GLU A 386 -1.54 -10.42 -38.96
C GLU A 386 -1.48 -11.32 -37.70
N LEU A 387 -2.42 -11.18 -36.77
CA LEU A 387 -2.51 -12.05 -35.59
C LEU A 387 -2.80 -13.51 -35.97
N ARG A 388 -3.72 -13.73 -36.92
CA ARG A 388 -4.02 -15.09 -37.41
C ARG A 388 -2.84 -15.72 -38.15
N ASP A 389 -2.16 -14.93 -38.96
CA ASP A 389 -0.99 -15.41 -39.69
C ASP A 389 0.17 -15.77 -38.74
N ALA A 390 0.42 -14.95 -37.73
CA ALA A 390 1.42 -15.27 -36.69
C ALA A 390 1.07 -16.56 -35.93
N LEU A 391 -0.21 -16.77 -35.60
CA LEU A 391 -0.65 -18.00 -34.94
C LEU A 391 -0.51 -19.23 -35.86
N ARG A 392 -0.79 -19.09 -37.16
CA ARG A 392 -0.60 -20.18 -38.13
C ARG A 392 0.89 -20.51 -38.30
N LEU A 393 1.75 -19.51 -38.42
CA LEU A 393 3.22 -19.68 -38.50
C LEU A 393 3.77 -20.34 -37.23
N ALA A 394 3.22 -20.02 -36.06
CA ALA A 394 3.59 -20.69 -34.81
C ALA A 394 2.97 -22.08 -34.64
N GLY A 395 2.23 -22.61 -35.64
CA GLY A 395 1.61 -23.93 -35.59
C GLY A 395 0.33 -24.01 -34.73
N LEU A 396 -0.34 -22.87 -34.49
CA LEU A 396 -1.59 -22.79 -33.72
C LEU A 396 -2.84 -22.58 -34.59
N GLY A 397 -2.77 -22.72 -35.93
CA GLY A 397 -3.90 -22.50 -36.81
C GLY A 397 -5.12 -23.38 -36.49
N ALA A 398 -4.92 -24.69 -36.42
CA ALA A 398 -6.00 -25.64 -36.10
C ALA A 398 -6.55 -25.44 -34.69
N TRP A 399 -5.71 -25.04 -33.72
CA TRP A 399 -6.15 -24.71 -32.38
C TRP A 399 -7.04 -23.46 -32.39
N LEU A 400 -6.63 -22.39 -33.10
CA LEU A 400 -7.44 -21.17 -33.25
C LEU A 400 -8.79 -21.43 -33.90
N ASP A 401 -8.81 -22.25 -34.95
CA ASP A 401 -10.04 -22.61 -35.67
C ASP A 401 -11.00 -23.44 -34.80
N GLY A 402 -10.47 -24.20 -33.83
CA GLY A 402 -11.24 -24.94 -32.84
C GLY A 402 -11.78 -24.13 -31.69
N LEU A 403 -11.37 -22.86 -31.53
CA LEU A 403 -11.80 -22.00 -30.44
C LEU A 403 -13.22 -21.43 -30.73
N PRO A 404 -14.14 -21.39 -29.72
CA PRO A 404 -15.53 -21.00 -29.94
C PRO A 404 -15.70 -19.55 -30.42
N GLN A 405 -14.78 -18.68 -30.13
CA GLN A 405 -14.80 -17.24 -30.51
C GLN A 405 -13.48 -16.81 -31.22
N GLY A 406 -12.67 -17.76 -31.71
CA GLY A 406 -11.40 -17.50 -32.37
C GLY A 406 -10.50 -16.56 -31.53
N LEU A 407 -10.01 -15.48 -32.13
CA LEU A 407 -9.16 -14.49 -31.44
C LEU A 407 -9.82 -13.84 -30.21
N SER A 408 -11.15 -13.80 -30.15
CA SER A 408 -11.90 -13.22 -29.03
C SER A 408 -12.13 -14.20 -27.88
N THR A 409 -11.64 -15.44 -27.99
CA THR A 409 -11.75 -16.44 -26.92
C THR A 409 -10.94 -15.99 -25.70
N LEU A 410 -11.59 -15.98 -24.53
CA LEU A 410 -10.99 -15.60 -23.25
C LEU A 410 -10.15 -16.76 -22.67
N LEU A 411 -8.89 -16.53 -22.38
CA LEU A 411 -8.02 -17.47 -21.69
C LEU A 411 -8.19 -17.33 -20.17
N VAL A 412 -9.20 -17.96 -19.62
CA VAL A 412 -9.50 -17.88 -18.17
C VAL A 412 -8.37 -18.50 -17.35
N GLY A 413 -7.73 -17.70 -16.49
CA GLY A 413 -6.55 -18.12 -15.75
C GLY A 413 -5.24 -18.03 -16.55
N GLY A 414 -5.25 -17.39 -17.73
CA GLY A 414 -4.05 -17.15 -18.54
C GLY A 414 -3.37 -18.45 -18.97
N ALA A 415 -2.17 -18.72 -18.47
CA ALA A 415 -1.39 -19.91 -18.81
C ALA A 415 -2.09 -21.24 -18.44
N ALA A 416 -2.97 -21.25 -17.45
CA ALA A 416 -3.71 -22.45 -17.06
C ALA A 416 -4.80 -22.86 -18.08
N ALA A 417 -5.18 -21.97 -18.98
CA ALA A 417 -6.18 -22.24 -20.02
C ALA A 417 -5.63 -22.98 -21.23
N VAL A 418 -4.32 -23.17 -21.34
CA VAL A 418 -3.65 -23.75 -22.52
C VAL A 418 -2.65 -24.81 -22.10
N SER A 419 -2.36 -25.78 -22.99
CA SER A 419 -1.28 -26.75 -22.74
C SER A 419 0.10 -26.08 -22.76
N ALA A 420 1.12 -26.74 -22.19
CA ALA A 420 2.50 -26.22 -22.19
C ALA A 420 2.99 -25.93 -23.63
N GLY A 421 2.76 -26.82 -24.56
CA GLY A 421 3.10 -26.62 -25.98
C GLY A 421 2.31 -25.49 -26.64
N GLN A 422 1.00 -25.36 -26.36
CA GLN A 422 0.18 -24.24 -26.86
C GLN A 422 0.67 -22.92 -26.27
N ARG A 423 1.01 -22.89 -24.96
CA ARG A 423 1.60 -21.71 -24.31
C ARG A 423 2.89 -21.29 -25.04
N ARG A 424 3.80 -22.22 -25.29
CA ARG A 424 5.07 -21.94 -25.96
C ARG A 424 4.87 -21.37 -27.36
N ARG A 425 4.00 -22.00 -28.15
CA ARG A 425 3.67 -21.53 -29.50
C ARG A 425 2.93 -20.18 -29.49
N LEU A 426 2.13 -19.88 -28.45
CA LEU A 426 1.47 -18.59 -28.32
C LEU A 426 2.48 -17.47 -27.99
N LEU A 427 3.51 -17.76 -27.18
CA LEU A 427 4.61 -16.84 -26.91
C LEU A 427 5.49 -16.62 -28.16
N LEU A 428 5.69 -17.66 -28.98
CA LEU A 428 6.33 -17.52 -30.28
C LEU A 428 5.50 -16.65 -31.23
N ALA A 429 4.19 -16.86 -31.31
CA ALA A 429 3.31 -16.02 -32.12
C ALA A 429 3.38 -14.55 -31.67
N ARG A 430 3.50 -14.28 -30.37
CA ARG A 430 3.71 -12.92 -29.83
C ARG A 430 5.02 -12.31 -30.35
N ALA A 431 6.10 -13.09 -30.42
CA ALA A 431 7.37 -12.63 -30.99
C ALA A 431 7.25 -12.31 -32.50
N LEU A 432 6.53 -13.15 -33.26
CA LEU A 432 6.27 -12.92 -34.68
C LEU A 432 5.47 -11.65 -34.94
N VAL A 433 4.49 -11.34 -34.09
CA VAL A 433 3.68 -10.11 -34.18
C VAL A 433 4.50 -8.85 -33.91
N SER A 434 5.57 -8.93 -33.12
CA SER A 434 6.31 -7.74 -32.64
C SER A 434 6.90 -6.90 -33.77
N ALA A 435 7.23 -7.49 -34.94
CA ALA A 435 7.92 -6.84 -36.05
C ALA A 435 9.22 -6.12 -35.66
N ALA A 436 9.84 -6.49 -34.54
CA ALA A 436 11.05 -5.89 -34.02
C ALA A 436 12.23 -6.16 -34.98
N PRO A 437 13.17 -5.21 -35.20
CA PRO A 437 14.32 -5.41 -36.05
C PRO A 437 15.30 -6.46 -35.48
N THR A 438 15.38 -6.57 -34.15
CA THR A 438 16.18 -7.58 -33.44
C THR A 438 15.29 -8.27 -32.40
N VAL A 439 15.17 -9.59 -32.53
CA VAL A 439 14.37 -10.48 -31.71
C VAL A 439 15.26 -11.41 -30.91
N LEU A 440 15.14 -11.42 -29.60
CA LEU A 440 15.92 -12.24 -28.69
C LEU A 440 15.00 -13.24 -28.00
N LEU A 441 15.15 -14.53 -28.32
CA LEU A 441 14.24 -15.60 -27.86
C LEU A 441 14.97 -16.49 -26.84
N ASP A 442 14.40 -16.64 -25.66
CA ASP A 442 14.95 -17.51 -24.60
C ASP A 442 14.17 -18.83 -24.56
N GLU A 443 14.86 -19.93 -24.87
CA GLU A 443 14.35 -21.31 -24.89
C GLU A 443 12.98 -21.45 -25.62
N PRO A 444 12.83 -20.98 -26.87
CA PRO A 444 11.51 -20.87 -27.54
C PRO A 444 10.86 -22.23 -27.85
N THR A 445 11.59 -23.33 -27.73
CA THR A 445 11.11 -24.68 -28.07
C THR A 445 11.04 -25.60 -26.85
N GLU A 446 11.31 -25.13 -25.65
CA GLU A 446 11.20 -25.94 -24.45
C GLU A 446 9.75 -26.45 -24.24
N HIS A 447 9.58 -27.68 -23.76
CA HIS A 447 8.30 -28.37 -23.59
C HIS A 447 7.53 -28.70 -24.89
N LEU A 448 8.19 -28.66 -26.03
CA LEU A 448 7.67 -29.22 -27.30
C LEU A 448 8.23 -30.63 -27.55
N ASP A 449 7.54 -31.39 -28.38
CA ASP A 449 8.08 -32.67 -28.86
C ASP A 449 9.35 -32.44 -29.65
N ALA A 450 10.33 -33.38 -29.58
CA ALA A 450 11.65 -33.21 -30.16
C ALA A 450 11.63 -32.87 -31.68
N SER A 451 10.76 -33.53 -32.45
CA SER A 451 10.61 -33.25 -33.88
C SER A 451 10.07 -31.86 -34.17
N ASP A 452 9.11 -31.38 -33.34
CA ASP A 452 8.53 -30.04 -33.45
C ASP A 452 9.54 -28.97 -33.04
N ALA A 453 10.30 -29.24 -31.97
CA ALA A 453 11.34 -28.37 -31.47
C ALA A 453 12.46 -28.14 -32.53
N ASP A 454 12.94 -29.20 -33.12
CA ASP A 454 13.95 -29.14 -34.16
C ASP A 454 13.49 -28.39 -35.42
N GLN A 455 12.24 -28.64 -35.84
CA GLN A 455 11.65 -27.94 -36.97
C GLN A 455 11.54 -26.44 -36.70
N ILE A 456 10.99 -26.05 -35.54
CA ILE A 456 10.82 -24.63 -35.16
C ILE A 456 12.18 -23.95 -35.01
N LEU A 457 13.16 -24.59 -34.38
CA LEU A 457 14.53 -24.04 -34.31
C LEU A 457 15.14 -23.80 -35.67
N THR A 458 14.98 -24.76 -36.58
CA THR A 458 15.44 -24.63 -37.95
C THR A 458 14.76 -23.47 -38.67
N ASP A 459 13.43 -23.35 -38.52
CA ASP A 459 12.64 -22.28 -39.12
C ASP A 459 12.95 -20.90 -38.52
N LEU A 460 13.26 -20.81 -37.24
CA LEU A 460 13.68 -19.58 -36.57
C LEU A 460 15.02 -19.07 -37.07
N LEU A 461 15.94 -20.00 -37.31
CA LEU A 461 17.34 -19.70 -37.70
C LEU A 461 17.52 -19.65 -39.22
N THR A 462 16.52 -20.02 -40.02
CA THR A 462 16.52 -19.89 -41.47
C THR A 462 15.92 -18.54 -41.89
N PRO A 463 16.71 -17.66 -42.57
CA PRO A 463 16.20 -16.37 -43.02
C PRO A 463 14.99 -16.50 -43.97
N GLY A 464 13.93 -15.75 -43.68
CA GLY A 464 12.72 -15.69 -44.52
C GLY A 464 11.67 -16.75 -44.25
N THR A 465 11.89 -17.66 -43.29
CA THR A 465 10.89 -18.69 -42.91
C THR A 465 9.88 -18.12 -41.90
N LEU A 466 10.28 -17.88 -40.66
CA LEU A 466 9.42 -17.29 -39.64
C LEU A 466 9.64 -15.78 -39.50
N PHE A 467 10.86 -15.32 -39.64
CA PHE A 467 11.21 -13.90 -39.55
C PHE A 467 11.81 -13.42 -40.90
N SER A 468 11.54 -12.15 -41.22
CA SER A 468 12.06 -11.51 -42.42
C SER A 468 13.59 -11.65 -42.49
N PRO A 469 14.18 -11.78 -43.72
CA PRO A 469 15.64 -11.86 -43.90
C PRO A 469 16.38 -10.67 -43.28
N GLN A 470 15.76 -9.49 -43.17
CA GLN A 470 16.37 -8.30 -42.61
C GLN A 470 16.31 -8.26 -41.07
N GLN A 471 15.44 -9.04 -40.47
CA GLN A 471 15.35 -9.10 -39.01
C GLN A 471 16.50 -9.94 -38.46
N THR A 472 17.11 -9.47 -37.39
CA THR A 472 18.10 -10.22 -36.63
C THR A 472 17.41 -11.10 -35.59
N VAL A 473 17.77 -12.38 -35.54
CA VAL A 473 17.18 -13.35 -34.60
C VAL A 473 18.28 -14.03 -33.80
N VAL A 474 18.17 -13.92 -32.48
CA VAL A 474 19.04 -14.62 -31.53
C VAL A 474 18.18 -15.60 -30.73
N VAL A 475 18.60 -16.87 -30.72
CA VAL A 475 17.91 -17.93 -29.99
C VAL A 475 18.83 -18.52 -28.93
N ALA A 476 18.45 -18.45 -27.66
CA ALA A 476 19.10 -19.23 -26.61
C ALA A 476 18.45 -20.62 -26.55
N THR A 477 19.26 -21.68 -26.56
CA THR A 477 18.74 -23.06 -26.51
C THR A 477 19.75 -24.02 -25.87
N HIS A 478 19.27 -25.16 -25.40
CA HIS A 478 20.11 -26.27 -24.91
C HIS A 478 20.57 -27.18 -26.03
N HIS A 479 19.79 -27.29 -27.10
CA HIS A 479 20.03 -28.17 -28.24
C HIS A 479 19.89 -27.39 -29.54
N LEU A 480 20.77 -27.66 -30.48
CA LEU A 480 20.74 -27.11 -31.85
C LEU A 480 20.66 -28.27 -32.82
N PRO A 481 19.69 -28.28 -33.75
CA PRO A 481 19.62 -29.30 -34.81
C PRO A 481 20.89 -29.32 -35.69
N GLU A 482 21.29 -30.50 -36.15
CA GLU A 482 22.44 -30.63 -37.04
C GLU A 482 22.19 -29.96 -38.41
N GLY A 483 23.20 -29.28 -38.93
CA GLY A 483 23.19 -28.70 -40.30
C GLY A 483 22.53 -27.32 -40.42
N VAL A 484 22.12 -26.68 -39.32
CA VAL A 484 21.61 -25.30 -39.38
C VAL A 484 22.78 -24.31 -39.57
N PRO A 485 22.79 -23.51 -40.67
CA PRO A 485 23.88 -22.55 -40.92
C PRO A 485 23.72 -21.31 -40.06
N VAL A 486 24.29 -21.31 -38.88
CA VAL A 486 24.10 -20.25 -37.87
C VAL A 486 25.41 -20.01 -37.11
N THR A 487 25.59 -18.75 -36.65
CA THR A 487 26.69 -18.41 -35.73
C THR A 487 26.34 -18.95 -34.33
N VAL A 488 27.20 -19.85 -33.83
CA VAL A 488 27.02 -20.43 -32.48
C VAL A 488 27.89 -19.69 -31.48
N VAL A 489 27.28 -19.22 -30.38
CA VAL A 489 27.99 -18.56 -29.29
C VAL A 489 27.75 -19.38 -28.00
N SER A 490 28.84 -19.65 -27.28
CA SER A 490 28.74 -20.25 -25.93
C SER A 490 29.07 -19.19 -24.90
N PRO A 491 28.18 -18.91 -23.92
CA PRO A 491 28.51 -18.03 -22.81
C PRO A 491 29.64 -18.65 -21.99
N THR A 492 30.75 -17.93 -21.83
CA THR A 492 31.91 -18.33 -21.00
C THR A 492 31.88 -17.64 -19.65
#